data_02c462bcff3e39b1e776bdc050189090
#
_entry.id   02c462bcff3e39b1e776bdc050189090
#
_cell.length_a   1.000
_cell.length_b   1.000
_cell.length_c   1.000
_cell.angle_alpha   90.00
_cell.angle_beta   90.00
_cell.angle_gamma   90.00
#
_symmetry.space_group_name_H-M   'P 1'
#
loop_
_entity.id
_entity.type
_entity.pdbx_description
1 polymer ?
#
loop_
_entity_poly.entity_id
_entity_poly.type
_entity_poly.pdbx_seq_one_letter_code
_entity_poly.pdbx_strand_id
1 'polypeptide(L)'
;MGKGTIDHLIINSPYEEPQHYWSYDRESRTFDLAEGRRPAGYVIASQSSKAFDDPGIFVPIPLVNQIRPRVKAWREAGYPGVTGITKRLLEHWNNPDEREHQFFFCQLEAIETLIWLAEAPASEKVGIDIPSDGGAFSRLCSKMATGSGKTIVMAMLIAWQVVNKVTYPQDARFSKHVFVIAPGLTVKSRLQVVVPAGKDNYYDEFNVVPAALLDKLRQGKVLVRNWHTLNWESEERIAKKKTVDKRGAKSDEAYVREVLGELANTRNIVVINDEAHHAWRIPAESKIKGVKKEDIEEATKWVGGLDRIHKARGILTCYDFSATPFAPSGKQSSQEALFDWIVSDFGLNDAIESGLVKTPRVVVRDDGVPDAKTYKSKLYHIYEHVKADLNRKAEETVPLPDLVAVGYYLLGKDWLEAAKAWKGRGLRTPPVMISVANRTETAARVKYAFDHKKILLEELCVPERTLHIDSKVLDMAEAQEEPVA
;
A
#
# COMPACT_ATOMS: atom_id res chain seq x y z
N MET A 1 -13.14 -4.98 -34.00
CA MET A 1 -11.82 -4.42 -34.37
C MET A 1 -11.29 -3.69 -33.14
N GLY A 2 -10.10 -4.08 -32.69
CA GLY A 2 -9.44 -3.44 -31.56
C GLY A 2 -9.11 -1.98 -31.85
N LYS A 3 -9.13 -1.14 -30.82
CA LYS A 3 -8.86 0.30 -30.92
C LYS A 3 -7.43 0.59 -30.49
N GLY A 4 -6.70 1.40 -31.23
CA GLY A 4 -5.39 1.92 -30.81
C GLY A 4 -5.46 2.90 -29.63
N THR A 5 -6.67 3.42 -29.32
CA THR A 5 -6.93 4.34 -28.21
C THR A 5 -8.21 3.93 -27.48
N ILE A 6 -8.24 4.19 -26.18
CA ILE A 6 -9.40 3.97 -25.32
C ILE A 6 -10.12 5.31 -25.13
N ASP A 7 -11.38 5.41 -25.54
CA ASP A 7 -12.17 6.63 -25.42
C ASP A 7 -12.70 6.83 -23.98
N HIS A 8 -13.10 5.72 -23.32
CA HIS A 8 -13.65 5.70 -21.98
C HIS A 8 -12.95 4.66 -21.13
N LEU A 9 -12.25 5.11 -20.09
CA LEU A 9 -11.53 4.22 -19.17
C LEU A 9 -12.44 3.66 -18.08
N ILE A 10 -13.42 4.43 -17.61
CA ILE A 10 -14.35 4.00 -16.58
C ILE A 10 -15.47 3.22 -17.28
N ILE A 11 -15.52 1.91 -17.02
CA ILE A 11 -16.41 0.95 -17.69
C ILE A 11 -17.20 0.05 -16.71
N ASN A 12 -16.90 0.15 -15.40
CA ASN A 12 -17.55 -0.61 -14.35
C ASN A 12 -18.06 0.31 -13.23
N SER A 13 -19.06 -0.17 -12.49
CA SER A 13 -19.45 0.42 -11.21
C SER A 13 -18.45 0.04 -10.12
N PRO A 14 -18.07 0.96 -9.19
CA PRO A 14 -17.25 0.61 -8.06
C PRO A 14 -17.96 -0.25 -7.00
N TYR A 15 -19.29 -0.35 -7.07
CA TYR A 15 -20.13 -1.05 -6.10
C TYR A 15 -20.52 -2.46 -6.51
N GLU A 16 -20.24 -2.83 -7.75
CA GLU A 16 -20.58 -4.14 -8.32
C GLU A 16 -19.33 -4.87 -8.78
N GLU A 17 -19.43 -6.19 -8.89
CA GLU A 17 -18.36 -6.99 -9.48
C GLU A 17 -18.08 -6.52 -10.91
N PRO A 18 -16.82 -6.21 -11.26
CA PRO A 18 -16.48 -5.78 -12.62
C PRO A 18 -16.94 -6.80 -13.68
N GLN A 19 -17.63 -6.29 -14.70
CA GLN A 19 -18.18 -7.12 -15.79
C GLN A 19 -17.38 -6.99 -17.08
N HIS A 20 -16.51 -5.99 -17.18
CA HIS A 20 -15.70 -5.73 -18.37
C HIS A 20 -14.30 -5.28 -17.97
N TYR A 21 -13.35 -5.48 -18.87
CA TYR A 21 -12.02 -4.92 -18.73
C TYR A 21 -11.35 -4.67 -20.07
N TRP A 22 -10.43 -3.72 -20.13
CA TRP A 22 -9.61 -3.49 -21.32
C TRP A 22 -8.49 -4.51 -21.39
N SER A 23 -8.49 -5.33 -22.44
CA SER A 23 -7.43 -6.29 -22.77
C SER A 23 -6.55 -5.71 -23.85
N TYR A 24 -5.24 -5.77 -23.66
CA TYR A 24 -4.27 -5.32 -24.65
C TYR A 24 -3.77 -6.48 -25.51
N ASP A 25 -4.00 -6.39 -26.82
CA ASP A 25 -3.43 -7.32 -27.79
C ASP A 25 -2.05 -6.80 -28.24
N ARG A 26 -1.02 -7.62 -28.07
CA ARG A 26 0.37 -7.24 -28.35
C ARG A 26 0.72 -7.26 -29.83
N GLU A 27 0.09 -8.16 -30.58
CA GLU A 27 0.38 -8.33 -32.01
C GLU A 27 -0.20 -7.16 -32.80
N SER A 28 -1.46 -6.85 -32.54
CA SER A 28 -2.17 -5.75 -33.19
C SER A 28 -1.89 -4.38 -32.56
N ARG A 29 -1.34 -4.35 -31.33
CA ARG A 29 -1.16 -3.13 -30.50
C ARG A 29 -2.47 -2.38 -30.27
N THR A 30 -3.55 -3.11 -30.07
CA THR A 30 -4.88 -2.57 -29.86
C THR A 30 -5.44 -2.98 -28.51
N PHE A 31 -6.45 -2.23 -28.07
CA PHE A 31 -7.24 -2.57 -26.89
C PHE A 31 -8.60 -3.09 -27.32
N ASP A 32 -9.01 -4.23 -26.73
CA ASP A 32 -10.32 -4.82 -26.88
C ASP A 32 -11.05 -4.80 -25.55
N LEU A 33 -12.33 -4.45 -25.59
CA LEU A 33 -13.20 -4.54 -24.40
C LEU A 33 -13.58 -6.03 -24.24
N ALA A 34 -13.00 -6.68 -23.24
CA ALA A 34 -13.29 -8.05 -22.89
C ALA A 34 -14.46 -8.13 -21.89
N GLU A 35 -15.28 -9.15 -22.05
CA GLU A 35 -16.37 -9.45 -21.12
C GLU A 35 -15.87 -10.23 -19.90
N GLY A 36 -16.58 -10.08 -18.80
CA GLY A 36 -16.25 -10.71 -17.51
C GLY A 36 -15.24 -9.90 -16.71
N ARG A 37 -14.78 -10.53 -15.64
CA ARG A 37 -13.81 -9.92 -14.73
C ARG A 37 -12.39 -10.20 -15.18
N ARG A 38 -11.51 -9.19 -15.12
CA ARG A 38 -10.09 -9.34 -15.36
C ARG A 38 -9.51 -10.45 -14.47
N PRO A 39 -8.75 -11.42 -15.00
CA PRO A 39 -8.02 -12.38 -14.19
C PRO A 39 -7.08 -11.67 -13.21
N ALA A 40 -7.00 -12.17 -11.96
CA ALA A 40 -6.05 -11.65 -11.00
C ALA A 40 -4.63 -11.88 -11.49
N GLY A 41 -3.80 -10.84 -11.42
CA GLY A 41 -2.45 -10.89 -11.91
C GLY A 41 -1.73 -9.54 -11.79
N TYR A 42 -0.54 -9.51 -12.34
CA TYR A 42 0.29 -8.31 -12.41
C TYR A 42 1.10 -8.29 -13.70
N VAL A 43 1.63 -7.13 -14.02
CA VAL A 43 2.44 -6.95 -15.23
C VAL A 43 3.89 -6.69 -14.83
N ILE A 44 4.81 -7.44 -15.39
CA ILE A 44 6.25 -7.22 -15.26
C ILE A 44 6.80 -6.57 -16.53
N ALA A 45 7.79 -5.69 -16.37
CA ALA A 45 8.48 -5.12 -17.52
C ALA A 45 9.19 -6.21 -18.32
N SER A 46 9.15 -6.12 -19.64
CA SER A 46 9.91 -7.02 -20.50
C SER A 46 11.41 -6.72 -20.37
N GLN A 47 12.23 -7.73 -20.06
CA GLN A 47 13.67 -7.57 -19.87
C GLN A 47 14.42 -7.07 -21.12
N SER A 48 13.86 -7.26 -22.29
CA SER A 48 14.46 -6.92 -23.58
C SER A 48 14.04 -5.56 -24.12
N SER A 49 12.96 -4.97 -23.60
CA SER A 49 12.43 -3.72 -24.11
C SER A 49 12.90 -2.52 -23.29
N LYS A 50 13.49 -1.56 -24.00
CA LYS A 50 13.74 -0.19 -23.52
C LYS A 50 12.67 0.78 -24.04
N ALA A 51 11.64 0.27 -24.67
CA ALA A 51 10.59 1.07 -25.27
C ALA A 51 9.63 1.54 -24.18
N PHE A 52 9.28 2.81 -24.22
CA PHE A 52 8.33 3.45 -23.30
C PHE A 52 6.91 2.86 -23.42
N ASP A 53 6.59 2.30 -24.57
CA ASP A 53 5.30 1.72 -24.92
C ASP A 53 5.23 0.19 -24.77
N ASP A 54 6.19 -0.42 -24.06
CA ASP A 54 6.16 -1.86 -23.81
C ASP A 54 5.05 -2.18 -22.77
N PRO A 55 4.03 -2.94 -23.14
CA PRO A 55 2.92 -3.30 -22.26
C PRO A 55 3.32 -4.28 -21.15
N GLY A 56 4.57 -4.73 -21.11
CA GLY A 56 5.04 -5.72 -20.13
C GLY A 56 4.48 -7.13 -20.36
N ILE A 57 4.74 -8.06 -19.44
CA ILE A 57 4.24 -9.44 -19.46
C ILE A 57 3.25 -9.63 -18.34
N PHE A 58 2.03 -10.07 -18.64
CA PHE A 58 1.04 -10.40 -17.63
C PHE A 58 1.39 -11.72 -16.95
N VAL A 59 1.43 -11.72 -15.64
CA VAL A 59 1.65 -12.91 -14.80
C VAL A 59 0.41 -13.10 -13.92
N PRO A 60 -0.30 -14.24 -14.07
CA PRO A 60 -1.49 -14.51 -13.27
C PRO A 60 -1.15 -14.80 -11.82
N ILE A 61 -2.12 -14.58 -10.91
CA ILE A 61 -2.10 -15.03 -9.51
C ILE A 61 -3.08 -16.21 -9.39
N PRO A 62 -2.61 -17.46 -9.56
CA PRO A 62 -3.49 -18.62 -9.67
C PRO A 62 -4.36 -18.83 -8.44
N LEU A 63 -3.81 -18.63 -7.24
CA LEU A 63 -4.54 -18.81 -5.98
C LEU A 63 -5.77 -17.89 -5.91
N VAL A 64 -5.63 -16.61 -6.23
CA VAL A 64 -6.76 -15.66 -6.24
C VAL A 64 -7.81 -16.07 -7.29
N ASN A 65 -7.36 -16.49 -8.48
CA ASN A 65 -8.26 -16.93 -9.53
C ASN A 65 -9.04 -18.22 -9.17
N GLN A 66 -8.50 -19.05 -8.28
CA GLN A 66 -9.21 -20.22 -7.72
C GLN A 66 -10.17 -19.83 -6.59
N ILE A 67 -9.82 -18.87 -5.77
CA ILE A 67 -10.62 -18.42 -4.62
C ILE A 67 -11.86 -17.63 -5.07
N ARG A 68 -11.72 -16.69 -5.99
CA ARG A 68 -12.80 -15.77 -6.44
C ARG A 68 -14.12 -16.47 -6.76
N PRO A 69 -14.18 -17.50 -7.64
CA PRO A 69 -15.45 -18.14 -7.98
C PRO A 69 -16.08 -18.88 -6.79
N ARG A 70 -15.27 -19.37 -5.85
CA ARG A 70 -15.75 -20.06 -4.64
C ARG A 70 -16.34 -19.07 -3.64
N VAL A 71 -15.70 -17.94 -3.42
CA VAL A 71 -16.23 -16.85 -2.56
C VAL A 71 -17.52 -16.30 -3.15
N LYS A 72 -17.60 -16.16 -4.47
CA LYS A 72 -18.82 -15.75 -5.16
C LYS A 72 -19.96 -16.74 -4.92
N ALA A 73 -19.74 -18.02 -5.17
CA ALA A 73 -20.74 -19.07 -4.95
C ALA A 73 -21.16 -19.15 -3.47
N TRP A 74 -20.21 -19.01 -2.54
CA TRP A 74 -20.48 -18.99 -1.11
C TRP A 74 -21.33 -17.78 -0.68
N ARG A 75 -21.10 -16.60 -1.26
CA ARG A 75 -21.93 -15.39 -1.07
C ARG A 75 -23.36 -15.64 -1.57
N GLU A 76 -23.48 -16.15 -2.80
CA GLU A 76 -24.78 -16.47 -3.44
C GLU A 76 -25.57 -17.52 -2.66
N ALA A 77 -24.88 -18.45 -1.98
CA ALA A 77 -25.47 -19.45 -1.09
C ALA A 77 -25.85 -18.89 0.31
N GLY A 78 -25.66 -17.58 0.56
CA GLY A 78 -26.01 -16.95 1.83
C GLY A 78 -25.03 -17.21 2.97
N TYR A 79 -23.74 -17.35 2.65
CA TYR A 79 -22.63 -17.46 3.61
C TYR A 79 -22.70 -18.69 4.54
N PRO A 80 -22.80 -19.92 4.02
CA PRO A 80 -22.87 -21.10 4.88
C PRO A 80 -21.62 -21.26 5.76
N GLY A 81 -21.81 -21.69 7.01
CA GLY A 81 -20.74 -22.00 7.97
C GLY A 81 -20.27 -20.84 8.83
N VAL A 82 -20.71 -19.61 8.59
CA VAL A 82 -20.34 -18.46 9.42
C VAL A 82 -21.10 -18.44 10.72
N THR A 83 -20.53 -17.73 11.72
CA THR A 83 -21.25 -17.44 12.97
C THR A 83 -22.43 -16.50 12.73
N GLY A 84 -23.40 -16.49 13.66
CA GLY A 84 -24.52 -15.54 13.59
C GLY A 84 -24.07 -14.06 13.62
N ILE A 85 -22.97 -13.76 14.31
CA ILE A 85 -22.37 -12.41 14.32
C ILE A 85 -21.78 -12.07 12.93
N THR A 86 -21.03 -12.99 12.37
CA THR A 86 -20.42 -12.78 11.05
C THR A 86 -21.49 -12.61 9.97
N LYS A 87 -22.55 -13.42 10.01
CA LYS A 87 -23.68 -13.29 9.09
C LYS A 87 -24.32 -11.90 9.18
N ARG A 88 -24.59 -11.43 10.41
CA ARG A 88 -25.14 -10.11 10.66
C ARG A 88 -24.25 -8.99 10.15
N LEU A 89 -22.92 -9.10 10.31
CA LEU A 89 -21.95 -8.14 9.77
C LEU A 89 -21.97 -8.14 8.25
N LEU A 90 -21.94 -9.31 7.59
CA LEU A 90 -21.98 -9.45 6.14
C LEU A 90 -23.28 -8.87 5.55
N GLU A 91 -24.44 -9.18 6.17
CA GLU A 91 -25.74 -8.61 5.76
C GLU A 91 -25.73 -7.08 5.89
N HIS A 92 -25.21 -6.56 7.01
CA HIS A 92 -25.09 -5.13 7.25
C HIS A 92 -24.17 -4.46 6.24
N TRP A 93 -23.02 -5.03 5.90
CA TRP A 93 -22.08 -4.45 4.94
C TRP A 93 -22.61 -4.44 3.51
N ASN A 94 -23.38 -5.46 3.14
CA ASN A 94 -23.96 -5.58 1.81
C ASN A 94 -25.31 -4.81 1.65
N ASN A 95 -25.84 -4.24 2.74
CA ASN A 95 -27.07 -3.43 2.67
C ASN A 95 -26.72 -1.96 2.39
N PRO A 96 -27.04 -1.43 1.19
CA PRO A 96 -26.75 -0.03 0.85
C PRO A 96 -27.58 0.97 1.67
N ASP A 97 -28.76 0.57 2.17
CA ASP A 97 -29.68 1.46 2.91
C ASP A 97 -29.20 1.75 4.36
N GLU A 98 -28.22 1.00 4.84
CA GLU A 98 -27.68 1.14 6.21
C GLU A 98 -26.72 2.32 6.36
N ARG A 99 -26.28 2.96 5.26
CA ARG A 99 -25.23 4.00 5.31
C ARG A 99 -25.34 5.01 4.18
N GLU A 100 -24.83 6.20 4.43
CA GLU A 100 -24.75 7.26 3.44
C GLU A 100 -23.76 6.93 2.31
N HIS A 101 -22.63 6.28 2.63
CA HIS A 101 -21.59 5.86 1.70
C HIS A 101 -21.51 4.34 1.63
N GLN A 102 -21.93 3.77 0.51
CA GLN A 102 -21.83 2.33 0.27
C GLN A 102 -20.36 1.88 0.26
N PHE A 103 -20.12 0.65 0.69
CA PHE A 103 -18.81 0.04 0.53
C PHE A 103 -18.57 -0.37 -0.91
N PHE A 104 -17.34 -0.22 -1.36
CA PHE A 104 -16.96 -0.65 -2.69
C PHE A 104 -16.90 -2.17 -2.79
N PHE A 105 -17.19 -2.70 -3.97
CA PHE A 105 -17.12 -4.15 -4.22
C PHE A 105 -15.77 -4.74 -3.80
N CYS A 106 -14.66 -4.09 -4.11
CA CYS A 106 -13.33 -4.57 -3.74
C CYS A 106 -13.09 -4.66 -2.22
N GLN A 107 -13.74 -3.82 -1.43
CA GLN A 107 -13.69 -3.86 0.03
C GLN A 107 -14.46 -5.06 0.56
N LEU A 108 -15.69 -5.24 0.05
CA LEU A 108 -16.54 -6.39 0.40
C LEU A 108 -15.88 -7.71 0.01
N GLU A 109 -15.37 -7.81 -1.20
CA GLU A 109 -14.69 -9.03 -1.65
C GLU A 109 -13.46 -9.36 -0.82
N ALA A 110 -12.65 -8.35 -0.47
CA ALA A 110 -11.46 -8.56 0.35
C ALA A 110 -11.82 -9.12 1.72
N ILE A 111 -12.77 -8.51 2.44
CA ILE A 111 -13.19 -9.00 3.76
C ILE A 111 -13.92 -10.35 3.69
N GLU A 112 -14.79 -10.55 2.69
CA GLU A 112 -15.47 -11.82 2.45
C GLU A 112 -14.50 -12.96 2.19
N THR A 113 -13.44 -12.71 1.43
CA THR A 113 -12.38 -13.70 1.20
C THR A 113 -11.70 -14.12 2.51
N LEU A 114 -11.35 -13.17 3.37
CA LEU A 114 -10.73 -13.47 4.66
C LEU A 114 -11.67 -14.24 5.58
N ILE A 115 -12.95 -13.89 5.60
CA ILE A 115 -13.99 -14.60 6.35
C ILE A 115 -14.20 -16.01 5.80
N TRP A 116 -14.30 -16.16 4.49
CA TRP A 116 -14.46 -17.46 3.83
C TRP A 116 -13.32 -18.41 4.18
N LEU A 117 -12.07 -17.93 4.13
CA LEU A 117 -10.91 -18.73 4.52
C LEU A 117 -10.97 -19.22 5.97
N ALA A 118 -11.51 -18.42 6.88
CA ALA A 118 -11.59 -18.73 8.29
C ALA A 118 -12.83 -19.58 8.66
N GLU A 119 -14.00 -19.23 8.10
CA GLU A 119 -15.29 -19.75 8.58
C GLU A 119 -16.01 -20.68 7.63
N ALA A 120 -15.78 -20.63 6.30
CA ALA A 120 -16.44 -21.52 5.37
C ALA A 120 -16.15 -23.00 5.68
N PRO A 121 -17.06 -23.93 5.37
CA PRO A 121 -16.84 -25.37 5.53
C PRO A 121 -15.55 -25.83 4.86
N ALA A 122 -14.88 -26.83 5.45
CA ALA A 122 -13.65 -27.37 4.89
C ALA A 122 -13.84 -27.95 3.48
N SER A 123 -15.02 -28.46 3.18
CA SER A 123 -15.39 -28.98 1.85
C SER A 123 -15.30 -27.93 0.75
N GLU A 124 -15.59 -26.67 1.05
CA GLU A 124 -15.51 -25.58 0.07
C GLU A 124 -14.06 -25.14 -0.21
N LYS A 125 -13.15 -25.45 0.70
CA LYS A 125 -11.73 -25.08 0.62
C LYS A 125 -10.83 -26.20 0.07
N VAL A 126 -11.39 -27.32 -0.37
CA VAL A 126 -10.61 -28.43 -0.94
C VAL A 126 -9.78 -27.97 -2.13
N GLY A 127 -8.47 -28.24 -2.09
CA GLY A 127 -7.51 -27.83 -3.13
C GLY A 127 -7.11 -26.34 -3.09
N ILE A 128 -7.51 -25.61 -2.06
CA ILE A 128 -6.95 -24.29 -1.76
C ILE A 128 -5.82 -24.48 -0.75
N ASP A 129 -4.61 -24.25 -1.22
CA ASP A 129 -3.40 -24.27 -0.40
C ASP A 129 -2.75 -22.90 -0.43
N ILE A 130 -2.58 -22.33 0.76
CA ILE A 130 -2.00 -20.99 0.90
C ILE A 130 -0.54 -21.16 1.29
N PRO A 131 0.39 -20.75 0.41
CA PRO A 131 1.82 -20.83 0.71
C PRO A 131 2.21 -20.05 1.96
N SER A 132 3.14 -20.62 2.74
CA SER A 132 3.73 -19.93 3.88
C SER A 132 4.87 -19.04 3.42
N ASP A 133 5.10 -17.95 4.16
CA ASP A 133 6.31 -17.11 4.02
C ASP A 133 7.57 -17.77 4.64
N GLY A 134 7.46 -19.01 5.09
CA GLY A 134 8.52 -19.75 5.80
C GLY A 134 8.59 -19.47 7.31
N GLY A 135 7.66 -18.67 7.85
CA GLY A 135 7.55 -18.37 9.29
C GLY A 135 6.64 -19.32 10.05
N ALA A 136 6.55 -19.10 11.37
CA ALA A 136 5.81 -19.96 12.30
C ALA A 136 4.32 -19.61 12.40
N PHE A 137 3.86 -18.52 11.80
CA PHE A 137 2.46 -18.07 11.83
C PHE A 137 1.92 -17.85 10.42
N SER A 138 0.61 -18.03 10.25
CA SER A 138 -0.06 -17.85 8.97
C SER A 138 -0.13 -16.38 8.58
N ARG A 139 0.11 -16.11 7.29
CA ARG A 139 -0.07 -14.79 6.68
C ARG A 139 -1.08 -14.88 5.54
N LEU A 140 -1.92 -13.85 5.42
CA LEU A 140 -2.91 -13.70 4.34
C LEU A 140 -2.78 -12.28 3.78
N CYS A 141 -2.57 -12.15 2.49
CA CYS A 141 -2.37 -10.84 1.87
C CYS A 141 -3.56 -10.46 0.98
N SER A 142 -4.11 -9.27 1.24
CA SER A 142 -5.06 -8.60 0.36
C SER A 142 -4.33 -7.55 -0.48
N LYS A 143 -4.16 -7.84 -1.77
CA LYS A 143 -3.57 -6.90 -2.73
C LYS A 143 -4.66 -5.95 -3.21
N MET A 144 -4.55 -4.68 -2.81
CA MET A 144 -5.55 -3.64 -3.10
C MET A 144 -4.87 -2.36 -3.57
N ALA A 145 -5.30 -1.82 -4.69
CA ALA A 145 -4.78 -0.57 -5.23
C ALA A 145 -4.82 0.58 -4.22
N THR A 146 -3.89 1.50 -4.32
CA THR A 146 -3.92 2.73 -3.51
C THR A 146 -5.21 3.51 -3.84
N GLY A 147 -5.91 3.99 -2.81
CA GLY A 147 -7.18 4.70 -2.98
C GLY A 147 -8.43 3.80 -2.99
N SER A 148 -8.29 2.45 -2.99
CA SER A 148 -9.44 1.52 -2.95
C SER A 148 -10.03 1.29 -1.54
N GLY A 149 -9.47 1.94 -0.52
CA GLY A 149 -9.99 1.90 0.86
C GLY A 149 -9.50 0.74 1.71
N LYS A 150 -8.23 0.35 1.62
CA LYS A 150 -7.59 -0.67 2.49
C LYS A 150 -7.94 -0.49 3.98
N THR A 151 -7.94 0.76 4.47
CA THR A 151 -8.22 1.08 5.87
C THR A 151 -9.65 0.72 6.30
N ILE A 152 -10.63 0.82 5.41
CA ILE A 152 -12.00 0.36 5.67
C ILE A 152 -12.03 -1.16 5.85
N VAL A 153 -11.31 -1.90 4.99
CA VAL A 153 -11.22 -3.36 5.12
C VAL A 153 -10.54 -3.77 6.43
N MET A 154 -9.52 -3.03 6.88
CA MET A 154 -8.91 -3.23 8.20
C MET A 154 -9.93 -3.00 9.33
N ALA A 155 -10.76 -1.96 9.25
CA ALA A 155 -11.82 -1.71 10.23
C ALA A 155 -12.87 -2.84 10.23
N MET A 156 -13.30 -3.33 9.07
CA MET A 156 -14.19 -4.49 8.95
C MET A 156 -13.56 -5.75 9.55
N LEU A 157 -12.28 -5.99 9.28
CA LEU A 157 -11.52 -7.12 9.83
C LEU A 157 -11.46 -7.06 11.36
N ILE A 158 -11.17 -5.90 11.92
CA ILE A 158 -11.16 -5.67 13.39
C ILE A 158 -12.55 -5.91 13.96
N ALA A 159 -13.60 -5.36 13.35
CA ALA A 159 -14.97 -5.55 13.78
C ALA A 159 -15.34 -7.04 13.79
N TRP A 160 -15.07 -7.75 12.71
CA TRP A 160 -15.32 -9.19 12.59
C TRP A 160 -14.60 -9.99 13.68
N GLN A 161 -13.31 -9.76 13.90
CA GLN A 161 -12.51 -10.45 14.91
C GLN A 161 -13.00 -10.16 16.34
N VAL A 162 -13.16 -8.88 16.67
CA VAL A 162 -13.49 -8.46 18.04
C VAL A 162 -14.90 -8.86 18.43
N VAL A 163 -15.90 -8.55 17.60
CA VAL A 163 -17.31 -8.80 17.97
C VAL A 163 -17.61 -10.28 18.06
N ASN A 164 -17.00 -11.11 17.19
CA ASN A 164 -17.09 -12.56 17.29
C ASN A 164 -16.44 -13.05 18.59
N LYS A 165 -15.21 -12.62 18.90
CA LYS A 165 -14.51 -13.08 20.11
C LYS A 165 -15.23 -12.71 21.39
N VAL A 166 -15.81 -11.52 21.44
CA VAL A 166 -16.59 -11.07 22.61
C VAL A 166 -17.89 -11.87 22.75
N THR A 167 -18.52 -12.23 21.64
CA THR A 167 -19.76 -13.01 21.66
C THR A 167 -19.51 -14.50 21.89
N TYR A 168 -18.44 -15.05 21.34
CA TYR A 168 -18.05 -16.46 21.41
C TYR A 168 -16.65 -16.59 22.03
N PRO A 169 -16.48 -16.41 23.35
CA PRO A 169 -15.16 -16.35 23.98
C PRO A 169 -14.30 -17.61 23.78
N GLN A 170 -14.94 -18.78 23.61
CA GLN A 170 -14.23 -20.06 23.42
C GLN A 170 -13.82 -20.31 21.97
N ASP A 171 -14.33 -19.55 21.01
CA ASP A 171 -13.98 -19.75 19.61
C ASP A 171 -12.53 -19.30 19.37
N ALA A 172 -11.68 -20.27 19.02
CA ALA A 172 -10.25 -20.08 18.81
C ALA A 172 -9.92 -19.37 17.49
N ARG A 173 -10.89 -19.23 16.59
CA ARG A 173 -10.70 -18.54 15.29
C ARG A 173 -10.58 -17.03 15.42
N PHE A 174 -11.02 -16.46 16.53
CA PHE A 174 -11.12 -15.01 16.73
C PHE A 174 -10.26 -14.49 17.88
N SER A 175 -9.89 -13.22 17.78
CA SER A 175 -9.22 -12.48 18.84
C SER A 175 -9.85 -11.09 19.02
N LYS A 176 -9.88 -10.61 20.27
CA LYS A 176 -10.22 -9.21 20.57
C LYS A 176 -9.01 -8.29 20.76
N HIS A 177 -7.82 -8.83 20.49
CA HIS A 177 -6.56 -8.13 20.64
C HIS A 177 -5.91 -8.02 19.26
N VAL A 178 -5.76 -6.80 18.77
CA VAL A 178 -5.27 -6.52 17.42
C VAL A 178 -4.07 -5.60 17.50
N PHE A 179 -3.01 -5.98 16.82
CA PHE A 179 -1.80 -5.20 16.68
C PHE A 179 -1.65 -4.75 15.22
N VAL A 180 -1.74 -3.45 14.99
CA VAL A 180 -1.64 -2.84 13.66
C VAL A 180 -0.28 -2.18 13.52
N ILE A 181 0.43 -2.49 12.44
CA ILE A 181 1.77 -1.97 12.17
C ILE A 181 1.75 -1.12 10.91
N ALA A 182 2.26 0.10 11.03
CA ALA A 182 2.35 1.10 9.98
C ALA A 182 3.80 1.30 9.53
N PRO A 183 4.04 1.66 8.25
CA PRO A 183 5.40 1.89 7.73
C PRO A 183 6.04 3.18 8.24
N GLY A 184 5.28 4.14 8.75
CA GLY A 184 5.80 5.42 9.22
C GLY A 184 4.85 6.15 10.17
N LEU A 185 5.32 7.23 10.82
CA LEU A 185 4.54 7.99 11.80
C LEU A 185 3.29 8.64 11.21
N THR A 186 3.38 9.18 10.00
CA THR A 186 2.24 9.79 9.30
C THR A 186 1.15 8.75 9.02
N VAL A 187 1.53 7.54 8.58
CA VAL A 187 0.60 6.44 8.33
C VAL A 187 0.02 5.95 9.64
N LYS A 188 0.84 5.82 10.69
CA LYS A 188 0.38 5.47 12.05
C LYS A 188 -0.69 6.45 12.54
N SER A 189 -0.47 7.76 12.40
CA SER A 189 -1.45 8.78 12.80
C SER A 189 -2.77 8.64 12.04
N ARG A 190 -2.70 8.37 10.73
CA ARG A 190 -3.89 8.13 9.90
C ARG A 190 -4.62 6.84 10.26
N LEU A 191 -3.90 5.81 10.70
CA LEU A 191 -4.51 4.53 11.10
C LEU A 191 -5.18 4.57 12.47
N GLN A 192 -5.10 5.66 13.24
CA GLN A 192 -5.87 5.79 14.49
C GLN A 192 -7.39 5.68 14.28
N VAL A 193 -7.88 5.94 13.09
CA VAL A 193 -9.30 5.78 12.71
C VAL A 193 -9.82 4.34 12.83
N VAL A 194 -8.93 3.33 12.89
CA VAL A 194 -9.32 1.92 13.10
C VAL A 194 -9.39 1.51 14.57
N VAL A 195 -9.08 2.43 15.50
CA VAL A 195 -9.20 2.19 16.94
C VAL A 195 -10.65 2.45 17.39
N PRO A 196 -11.39 1.43 17.87
CA PRO A 196 -12.84 1.59 18.16
C PRO A 196 -13.19 2.61 19.22
N ALA A 197 -12.28 2.87 20.17
CA ALA A 197 -12.45 3.86 21.23
C ALA A 197 -11.93 5.26 20.84
N GLY A 198 -11.36 5.41 19.64
CA GLY A 198 -10.82 6.67 19.14
C GLY A 198 -11.91 7.68 18.79
N LYS A 199 -11.57 8.97 18.85
CA LYS A 199 -12.38 10.02 18.23
C LYS A 199 -12.23 9.91 16.71
N ASP A 200 -13.26 10.26 15.97
CA ASP A 200 -13.26 10.25 14.50
C ASP A 200 -12.89 8.88 13.91
N ASN A 201 -13.39 7.81 14.53
CA ASN A 201 -13.15 6.44 14.10
C ASN A 201 -14.06 6.05 12.92
N TYR A 202 -13.60 5.12 12.10
CA TYR A 202 -14.34 4.67 10.92
C TYR A 202 -15.58 3.84 11.23
N TYR A 203 -15.71 3.30 12.43
CA TYR A 203 -16.91 2.53 12.81
C TYR A 203 -18.14 3.42 12.94
N ASP A 204 -17.96 4.64 13.44
CA ASP A 204 -19.01 5.64 13.55
C ASP A 204 -19.18 6.38 12.19
N GLU A 205 -18.09 6.76 11.53
CA GLU A 205 -18.12 7.53 10.28
C GLU A 205 -18.79 6.76 9.12
N PHE A 206 -18.44 5.48 8.96
CA PHE A 206 -18.93 4.64 7.86
C PHE A 206 -19.96 3.60 8.28
N ASN A 207 -20.48 3.68 9.49
CA ASN A 207 -21.42 2.69 10.04
C ASN A 207 -20.96 1.24 9.79
N VAL A 208 -19.69 0.95 10.15
CA VAL A 208 -19.07 -0.37 9.88
C VAL A 208 -19.72 -1.46 10.73
N VAL A 209 -20.28 -1.13 11.88
CA VAL A 209 -20.86 -2.09 12.83
C VAL A 209 -22.28 -1.66 13.20
N PRO A 210 -23.28 -2.56 13.15
CA PRO A 210 -24.61 -2.26 13.64
C PRO A 210 -24.60 -1.69 15.06
N ALA A 211 -25.41 -0.67 15.35
CA ALA A 211 -25.43 0.02 16.64
C ALA A 211 -25.50 -0.93 17.84
N ALA A 212 -26.28 -2.01 17.74
CA ALA A 212 -26.42 -3.02 18.80
C ALA A 212 -25.15 -3.84 19.08
N LEU A 213 -24.12 -3.73 18.25
CA LEU A 213 -22.84 -4.45 18.40
C LEU A 213 -21.67 -3.52 18.79
N LEU A 214 -21.88 -2.21 18.83
CA LEU A 214 -20.83 -1.23 19.15
C LEU A 214 -20.22 -1.45 20.55
N ASP A 215 -21.04 -1.76 21.56
CA ASP A 215 -20.53 -2.02 22.91
C ASP A 215 -19.65 -3.27 22.98
N LYS A 216 -19.89 -4.25 22.11
CA LYS A 216 -19.02 -5.41 21.98
C LYS A 216 -17.71 -5.05 21.27
N LEU A 217 -17.78 -4.25 20.23
CA LEU A 217 -16.60 -3.76 19.52
C LEU A 217 -15.67 -2.98 20.44
N ARG A 218 -16.21 -2.09 21.28
CA ARG A 218 -15.45 -1.28 22.25
C ARG A 218 -14.69 -2.10 23.30
N GLN A 219 -15.00 -3.39 23.46
CA GLN A 219 -14.24 -4.30 24.33
C GLN A 219 -12.96 -4.83 23.66
N GLY A 220 -12.77 -4.57 22.37
CA GLY A 220 -11.55 -4.86 21.66
C GLY A 220 -10.41 -3.92 22.06
N LYS A 221 -9.20 -4.47 22.09
CA LYS A 221 -7.98 -3.69 22.25
C LYS A 221 -7.22 -3.66 20.92
N VAL A 222 -7.10 -2.48 20.35
CA VAL A 222 -6.40 -2.24 19.09
C VAL A 222 -5.22 -1.32 19.35
N LEU A 223 -4.02 -1.83 19.14
CA LEU A 223 -2.78 -1.08 19.31
C LEU A 223 -2.19 -0.79 17.93
N VAL A 224 -2.01 0.47 17.61
CA VAL A 224 -1.37 0.92 16.36
C VAL A 224 0.04 1.41 16.64
N ARG A 225 1.03 0.81 16.00
CA ARG A 225 2.44 1.18 16.15
C ARG A 225 3.11 1.36 14.79
N ASN A 226 4.18 2.12 14.79
CA ASN A 226 5.12 2.20 13.69
C ASN A 226 6.09 1.01 13.76
N TRP A 227 6.55 0.48 12.62
CA TRP A 227 7.46 -0.65 12.56
C TRP A 227 8.79 -0.43 13.32
N HIS A 228 9.24 0.81 13.47
CA HIS A 228 10.44 1.13 14.25
C HIS A 228 10.36 0.63 15.70
N THR A 229 9.15 0.51 16.26
CA THR A 229 8.95 -0.06 17.60
C THR A 229 9.29 -1.55 17.66
N LEU A 230 9.31 -2.24 16.51
CA LEU A 230 9.75 -3.63 16.39
C LEU A 230 11.28 -3.76 16.35
N ASN A 231 12.02 -2.66 16.51
CA ASN A 231 13.47 -2.66 16.45
C ASN A 231 14.06 -3.53 17.57
N TRP A 232 14.98 -4.40 17.21
CA TRP A 232 15.69 -5.27 18.13
C TRP A 232 17.14 -5.40 17.72
N GLU A 233 18.02 -5.67 18.70
CA GLU A 233 19.44 -5.89 18.45
C GLU A 233 19.77 -7.38 18.64
N SER A 234 20.46 -7.97 17.67
CA SER A 234 20.98 -9.33 17.79
C SER A 234 22.15 -9.36 18.78
N GLU A 235 22.33 -10.51 19.45
CA GLU A 235 23.48 -10.72 20.36
C GLU A 235 24.83 -10.46 19.67
N GLU A 236 24.96 -10.81 18.39
CA GLU A 236 26.14 -10.54 17.59
C GLU A 236 26.44 -9.05 17.37
N ARG A 237 25.37 -8.23 17.18
CA ARG A 237 25.51 -6.77 17.06
C ARG A 237 25.88 -6.13 18.41
N ILE A 238 25.25 -6.60 19.48
CA ILE A 238 25.56 -6.15 20.84
C ILE A 238 27.04 -6.49 21.18
N ALA A 239 27.51 -7.69 20.85
CA ALA A 239 28.89 -8.11 21.07
C ALA A 239 29.93 -7.27 20.28
N LYS A 240 29.53 -6.69 19.13
CA LYS A 240 30.40 -5.84 18.31
C LYS A 240 30.42 -4.37 18.73
N LYS A 241 29.49 -3.91 19.58
CA LYS A 241 29.46 -2.52 20.09
C LYS A 241 30.53 -2.37 21.19
N LYS A 242 31.44 -1.39 21.02
CA LYS A 242 32.46 -1.04 22.01
C LYS A 242 31.92 -0.38 23.29
N THR A 243 30.71 0.16 23.26
CA THR A 243 29.99 0.72 24.41
C THR A 243 28.92 -0.26 24.82
N VAL A 244 29.19 -1.06 25.80
CA VAL A 244 28.32 -2.15 26.24
C VAL A 244 27.38 -1.63 27.31
N ASP A 245 26.07 -1.60 26.99
CA ASP A 245 25.07 -1.78 28.04
C ASP A 245 25.25 -3.24 28.57
N LYS A 246 25.79 -3.39 29.76
CA LYS A 246 26.13 -4.69 30.36
C LYS A 246 24.95 -5.63 30.59
N ARG A 247 23.70 -5.18 30.23
CA ARG A 247 22.46 -5.93 30.41
C ARG A 247 22.22 -7.01 29.34
N GLY A 248 23.03 -7.07 28.28
CA GLY A 248 22.86 -8.07 27.21
C GLY A 248 21.64 -7.83 26.32
N ALA A 249 21.31 -8.79 25.42
CA ALA A 249 20.12 -8.76 24.59
C ALA A 249 18.86 -8.85 25.45
N LYS A 250 17.85 -8.04 25.16
CA LYS A 250 16.54 -8.13 25.82
C LYS A 250 15.94 -9.51 25.58
N SER A 251 15.45 -10.15 26.63
CA SER A 251 14.66 -11.37 26.49
C SER A 251 13.39 -11.11 25.63
N ASP A 252 12.88 -12.16 25.00
CA ASP A 252 11.64 -12.04 24.21
C ASP A 252 10.48 -11.48 25.06
N GLU A 253 10.43 -11.83 26.34
CA GLU A 253 9.42 -11.32 27.29
C GLU A 253 9.56 -9.82 27.56
N ALA A 254 10.77 -9.33 27.78
CA ALA A 254 11.05 -7.91 28.00
C ALA A 254 10.78 -7.09 26.73
N TYR A 255 11.18 -7.64 25.57
CA TYR A 255 10.90 -7.06 24.26
C TYR A 255 9.38 -6.91 24.01
N VAL A 256 8.63 -7.99 24.23
CA VAL A 256 7.19 -8.00 24.01
C VAL A 256 6.44 -7.02 24.91
N ARG A 257 6.87 -6.88 26.17
CA ARG A 257 6.29 -5.87 27.09
C ARG A 257 6.47 -4.45 26.58
N GLU A 258 7.62 -4.14 26.02
CA GLU A 258 7.92 -2.83 25.47
C GLU A 258 7.12 -2.55 24.18
N VAL A 259 7.13 -3.49 23.25
CA VAL A 259 6.47 -3.34 21.94
C VAL A 259 4.96 -3.33 22.06
N LEU A 260 4.39 -4.27 22.81
CA LEU A 260 2.95 -4.48 22.90
C LEU A 260 2.26 -3.65 23.98
N GLY A 261 3.00 -3.05 24.92
CA GLY A 261 2.41 -2.20 25.96
C GLY A 261 1.17 -2.82 26.61
N GLU A 262 0.00 -2.25 26.38
CA GLU A 262 -1.27 -2.75 26.94
C GLU A 262 -1.67 -4.17 26.45
N LEU A 263 -1.12 -4.63 25.31
CA LEU A 263 -1.32 -5.98 24.82
C LEU A 263 -0.28 -6.97 25.33
N ALA A 264 0.66 -6.55 26.16
CA ALA A 264 1.81 -7.36 26.59
C ALA A 264 1.44 -8.67 27.29
N ASN A 265 0.30 -8.74 27.98
CA ASN A 265 -0.17 -9.92 28.71
C ASN A 265 -1.23 -10.71 27.95
N THR A 266 -1.49 -10.38 26.68
CA THR A 266 -2.50 -11.05 25.85
C THR A 266 -1.88 -12.19 25.06
N ARG A 267 -2.70 -13.14 24.62
CA ARG A 267 -2.29 -14.27 23.77
C ARG A 267 -3.15 -14.34 22.52
N ASN A 268 -2.64 -15.01 21.50
CA ASN A 268 -3.31 -15.21 20.22
C ASN A 268 -3.76 -13.87 19.60
N ILE A 269 -2.79 -13.01 19.37
CA ILE A 269 -3.01 -11.66 18.85
C ILE A 269 -3.23 -11.74 17.33
N VAL A 270 -4.16 -10.96 16.81
CA VAL A 270 -4.26 -10.70 15.37
C VAL A 270 -3.30 -9.58 15.02
N VAL A 271 -2.53 -9.77 13.96
CA VAL A 271 -1.62 -8.75 13.42
C VAL A 271 -2.15 -8.24 12.09
N ILE A 272 -2.08 -6.93 11.88
CA ILE A 272 -2.39 -6.28 10.60
C ILE A 272 -1.16 -5.46 10.18
N ASN A 273 -0.59 -5.78 9.02
CA ASN A 273 0.49 -5.00 8.42
C ASN A 273 -0.09 -4.12 7.32
N ASP A 274 0.00 -2.80 7.48
CA ASP A 274 -0.25 -1.87 6.38
C ASP A 274 1.04 -1.67 5.58
N GLU A 275 0.91 -1.50 4.27
CA GLU A 275 2.01 -1.47 3.30
C GLU A 275 2.98 -2.66 3.49
N ALA A 276 2.41 -3.86 3.57
CA ALA A 276 3.11 -5.10 3.94
C ALA A 276 4.28 -5.48 3.02
N HIS A 277 4.47 -4.80 1.89
CA HIS A 277 5.64 -4.96 1.02
C HIS A 277 6.97 -4.57 1.71
N HIS A 278 6.93 -3.92 2.87
CA HIS A 278 8.09 -3.70 3.73
C HIS A 278 8.40 -4.89 4.66
N ALA A 279 7.44 -5.82 4.85
CA ALA A 279 7.53 -6.91 5.82
C ALA A 279 7.72 -8.28 5.13
N TRP A 280 8.93 -8.60 4.70
CA TRP A 280 9.25 -9.87 4.03
C TRP A 280 10.45 -10.57 4.66
N ARG A 281 10.52 -11.91 4.47
CA ARG A 281 11.63 -12.72 4.98
C ARG A 281 12.78 -12.74 4.00
N ILE A 282 13.98 -12.59 4.52
CA ILE A 282 15.20 -12.73 3.74
C ILE A 282 15.53 -14.23 3.67
N PRO A 283 15.72 -14.80 2.46
CA PRO A 283 16.23 -16.15 2.32
C PRO A 283 17.62 -16.27 2.99
N ALA A 284 17.80 -17.30 3.82
CA ALA A 284 18.98 -17.47 4.69
C ALA A 284 20.34 -17.46 3.94
N GLU A 285 20.35 -17.67 2.64
CA GLU A 285 21.57 -17.80 1.81
C GLU A 285 21.88 -16.60 0.92
N SER A 286 21.14 -15.49 1.00
CA SER A 286 21.20 -14.45 -0.03
C SER A 286 21.82 -13.14 0.41
N LYS A 287 22.98 -12.81 -0.16
CA LYS A 287 23.35 -11.42 -0.42
C LYS A 287 22.50 -10.96 -1.61
N ILE A 288 21.42 -10.25 -1.36
CA ILE A 288 20.53 -9.75 -2.40
C ILE A 288 21.23 -8.57 -3.07
N LYS A 289 21.72 -8.77 -4.29
CA LYS A 289 22.29 -7.68 -5.10
C LYS A 289 21.16 -6.78 -5.60
N GLY A 290 21.34 -5.47 -5.42
CA GLY A 290 20.40 -4.46 -5.95
C GLY A 290 19.33 -3.97 -4.99
N VAL A 291 19.20 -4.55 -3.80
CA VAL A 291 18.31 -4.06 -2.74
C VAL A 291 19.10 -3.16 -1.79
N LYS A 292 18.51 -2.06 -1.36
CA LYS A 292 19.14 -1.15 -0.41
C LYS A 292 19.29 -1.84 0.95
N LYS A 293 20.38 -1.53 1.62
CA LYS A 293 20.66 -2.11 2.95
C LYS A 293 19.58 -1.74 3.97
N GLU A 294 19.03 -0.55 3.84
CA GLU A 294 17.95 -0.02 4.67
C GLU A 294 16.68 -0.87 4.54
N ASP A 295 16.28 -1.21 3.32
CA ASP A 295 15.08 -2.03 3.05
C ASP A 295 15.24 -3.45 3.61
N ILE A 296 16.45 -4.00 3.52
CA ILE A 296 16.80 -5.31 4.12
C ILE A 296 16.70 -5.23 5.64
N GLU A 297 17.22 -4.16 6.23
CA GLU A 297 17.19 -3.97 7.68
C GLU A 297 15.76 -3.79 8.19
N GLU A 298 14.95 -2.99 7.51
CA GLU A 298 13.54 -2.78 7.81
C GLU A 298 12.76 -4.10 7.78
N ALA A 299 12.82 -4.83 6.66
CA ALA A 299 12.14 -6.10 6.51
C ALA A 299 12.56 -7.12 7.58
N THR A 300 13.86 -7.22 7.86
CA THR A 300 14.40 -8.13 8.88
C THR A 300 13.89 -7.80 10.28
N LYS A 301 13.86 -6.52 10.64
CA LYS A 301 13.41 -6.06 11.95
C LYS A 301 11.91 -6.24 12.11
N TRP A 302 11.14 -5.89 11.08
CA TRP A 302 9.69 -6.00 11.09
C TRP A 302 9.27 -7.47 11.30
N VAL A 303 9.66 -8.35 10.40
CA VAL A 303 9.27 -9.77 10.47
C VAL A 303 9.92 -10.47 11.67
N GLY A 304 11.20 -10.21 11.96
CA GLY A 304 11.88 -10.78 13.14
C GLY A 304 11.27 -10.32 14.46
N GLY A 305 10.74 -9.09 14.51
CA GLY A 305 9.96 -8.60 15.66
C GLY A 305 8.66 -9.37 15.84
N LEU A 306 7.96 -9.65 14.73
CA LEU A 306 6.74 -10.47 14.74
C LEU A 306 7.03 -11.91 15.19
N ASP A 307 8.16 -12.51 14.77
CA ASP A 307 8.57 -13.84 15.20
C ASP A 307 8.76 -13.90 16.73
N ARG A 308 9.38 -12.88 17.33
CA ARG A 308 9.55 -12.77 18.78
C ARG A 308 8.20 -12.63 19.50
N ILE A 309 7.29 -11.82 18.96
CA ILE A 309 5.93 -11.69 19.49
C ILE A 309 5.21 -13.03 19.39
N HIS A 310 5.29 -13.72 18.26
CA HIS A 310 4.66 -15.03 18.09
C HIS A 310 5.17 -16.05 19.11
N LYS A 311 6.49 -16.12 19.30
CA LYS A 311 7.11 -17.03 20.26
C LYS A 311 6.65 -16.78 21.70
N ALA A 312 6.47 -15.52 22.08
CA ALA A 312 6.09 -15.15 23.46
C ALA A 312 4.57 -15.15 23.70
N ARG A 313 3.76 -14.79 22.70
CA ARG A 313 2.30 -14.55 22.86
C ARG A 313 1.41 -15.33 21.90
N GLY A 314 1.95 -15.85 20.82
CA GLY A 314 1.19 -16.42 19.71
C GLY A 314 0.57 -15.33 18.84
N ILE A 315 0.77 -15.43 17.53
CA ILE A 315 0.03 -14.69 16.51
C ILE A 315 -0.98 -15.66 15.94
N LEU A 316 -2.26 -15.32 16.02
CA LEU A 316 -3.34 -16.13 15.49
C LEU A 316 -3.32 -16.16 13.96
N THR A 317 -3.30 -14.98 13.37
CA THR A 317 -3.15 -14.74 11.91
C THR A 317 -2.55 -13.37 11.71
N CYS A 318 -1.72 -13.24 10.70
CA CYS A 318 -1.17 -11.99 10.24
C CYS A 318 -1.83 -11.61 8.91
N TYR A 319 -2.50 -10.48 8.85
CA TYR A 319 -3.18 -9.96 7.68
C TYR A 319 -2.36 -8.84 7.06
N ASP A 320 -1.97 -9.03 5.81
CA ASP A 320 -1.14 -8.12 5.05
C ASP A 320 -1.99 -7.31 4.06
N PHE A 321 -1.81 -6.00 4.06
CA PHE A 321 -2.44 -5.10 3.09
C PHE A 321 -1.37 -4.35 2.32
N SER A 322 -1.41 -4.43 1.00
CA SER A 322 -0.50 -3.68 0.14
C SER A 322 -1.09 -3.50 -1.27
N ALA A 323 -0.73 -2.42 -1.92
CA ALA A 323 -1.00 -2.24 -3.35
C ALA A 323 0.01 -3.01 -4.22
N THR A 324 1.22 -3.17 -3.71
CA THR A 324 2.38 -3.74 -4.41
C THR A 324 3.10 -4.75 -3.51
N PRO A 325 2.48 -5.89 -3.16
CA PRO A 325 3.05 -6.87 -2.24
C PRO A 325 4.18 -7.68 -2.90
N PHE A 326 5.27 -6.99 -3.22
CA PHE A 326 6.47 -7.58 -3.79
C PHE A 326 7.57 -7.71 -2.74
N ALA A 327 8.35 -8.79 -2.86
CA ALA A 327 9.60 -8.98 -2.14
C ALA A 327 10.73 -9.17 -3.14
N PRO A 328 11.96 -8.78 -2.81
CA PRO A 328 13.11 -9.06 -3.65
C PRO A 328 13.31 -10.58 -3.82
N SER A 329 13.36 -11.06 -5.05
CA SER A 329 13.56 -12.48 -5.36
C SER A 329 14.95 -12.74 -5.93
N GLY A 330 15.74 -13.62 -5.25
CA GLY A 330 16.89 -14.29 -5.81
C GLY A 330 18.25 -13.59 -5.75
N LYS A 331 19.29 -14.38 -6.03
CA LYS A 331 20.73 -14.03 -5.85
C LYS A 331 21.31 -13.09 -6.91
N GLN A 332 20.67 -12.89 -8.04
CA GLN A 332 21.33 -12.25 -9.21
C GLN A 332 20.52 -11.22 -9.98
N SER A 333 19.26 -10.97 -9.63
CA SER A 333 18.46 -10.00 -10.37
C SER A 333 17.71 -9.07 -9.43
N SER A 334 17.53 -7.84 -9.86
CA SER A 334 16.54 -6.89 -9.37
C SER A 334 15.09 -7.36 -9.60
N GLN A 335 14.86 -8.66 -9.73
CA GLN A 335 13.53 -9.23 -9.91
C GLN A 335 12.82 -9.25 -8.55
N GLU A 336 11.73 -8.55 -8.49
CA GLU A 336 10.79 -8.61 -7.40
C GLU A 336 9.82 -9.77 -7.67
N ALA A 337 9.55 -10.59 -6.66
CA ALA A 337 8.52 -11.61 -6.69
C ALA A 337 7.31 -11.15 -5.89
N LEU A 338 6.14 -11.43 -6.39
CA LEU A 338 4.91 -11.19 -5.66
C LEU A 338 4.85 -12.14 -4.45
N PHE A 339 4.19 -11.72 -3.38
CA PHE A 339 3.93 -12.59 -2.24
C PHE A 339 3.08 -13.79 -2.65
N ASP A 340 3.50 -15.00 -2.28
CA ASP A 340 2.78 -16.23 -2.65
C ASP A 340 1.46 -16.41 -1.87
N TRP A 341 1.29 -15.74 -0.72
CA TRP A 341 0.10 -15.81 0.15
C TRP A 341 -0.93 -14.72 -0.14
N ILE A 342 -1.00 -14.21 -1.37
CA ILE A 342 -2.06 -13.30 -1.79
C ILE A 342 -3.35 -14.08 -2.02
N VAL A 343 -4.41 -13.68 -1.31
CA VAL A 343 -5.72 -14.33 -1.34
C VAL A 343 -6.81 -13.50 -2.03
N SER A 344 -6.62 -12.20 -2.14
CA SER A 344 -7.50 -11.31 -2.90
C SER A 344 -6.70 -10.28 -3.68
N ASP A 345 -7.23 -9.84 -4.82
CA ASP A 345 -6.57 -8.89 -5.73
C ASP A 345 -7.59 -7.91 -6.33
N PHE A 346 -7.33 -6.62 -6.16
CA PHE A 346 -7.99 -5.55 -6.89
C PHE A 346 -6.91 -4.55 -7.32
N GLY A 347 -6.47 -4.71 -8.58
CA GLY A 347 -5.32 -4.00 -9.12
C GLY A 347 -5.62 -2.55 -9.52
N LEU A 348 -4.56 -1.84 -9.93
CA LEU A 348 -4.66 -0.44 -10.37
C LEU A 348 -5.60 -0.30 -11.58
N ASN A 349 -5.52 -1.21 -12.54
CA ASN A 349 -6.39 -1.17 -13.73
C ASN A 349 -7.86 -1.32 -13.34
N ASP A 350 -8.18 -2.27 -12.44
CA ASP A 350 -9.55 -2.45 -11.93
C ASP A 350 -10.04 -1.18 -11.22
N ALA A 351 -9.17 -0.53 -10.44
CA ALA A 351 -9.50 0.70 -9.73
C ALA A 351 -9.73 1.90 -10.68
N ILE A 352 -8.97 1.99 -11.78
CA ILE A 352 -9.16 3.01 -12.82
C ILE A 352 -10.47 2.74 -13.57
N GLU A 353 -10.67 1.51 -14.01
CA GLU A 353 -11.85 1.09 -14.78
C GLU A 353 -13.16 1.17 -13.98
N SER A 354 -13.07 1.15 -12.67
CA SER A 354 -14.21 1.38 -11.75
C SER A 354 -14.32 2.83 -11.26
N GLY A 355 -13.48 3.74 -11.74
CA GLY A 355 -13.51 5.15 -11.35
C GLY A 355 -13.08 5.47 -9.91
N LEU A 356 -12.51 4.51 -9.18
CA LEU A 356 -12.04 4.70 -7.80
C LEU A 356 -10.74 5.50 -7.73
N VAL A 357 -9.92 5.42 -8.77
CA VAL A 357 -8.62 6.08 -8.85
C VAL A 357 -8.60 6.97 -10.09
N LYS A 358 -8.05 8.17 -9.95
CA LYS A 358 -7.82 9.06 -11.08
C LYS A 358 -6.95 8.39 -12.12
N THR A 359 -7.31 8.54 -13.38
CA THR A 359 -6.51 8.04 -14.50
C THR A 359 -5.13 8.69 -14.49
N PRO A 360 -4.05 7.93 -14.35
CA PRO A 360 -2.71 8.47 -14.53
C PRO A 360 -2.52 8.89 -16.00
N ARG A 361 -1.95 10.05 -16.22
CA ARG A 361 -1.58 10.54 -17.54
C ARG A 361 -0.10 10.80 -17.57
N VAL A 362 0.58 10.23 -18.57
CA VAL A 362 1.97 10.51 -18.85
C VAL A 362 2.02 11.54 -19.97
N VAL A 363 2.62 12.69 -19.68
CA VAL A 363 2.84 13.72 -20.69
C VAL A 363 4.14 13.40 -21.41
N VAL A 364 4.04 13.11 -22.70
CA VAL A 364 5.18 12.91 -23.59
C VAL A 364 5.29 14.14 -24.46
N ARG A 365 6.30 14.98 -24.19
CA ARG A 365 6.57 16.21 -24.96
C ARG A 365 7.89 16.10 -25.70
N ASP A 366 7.89 16.57 -26.91
CA ASP A 366 9.08 16.62 -27.78
C ASP A 366 9.58 18.08 -27.99
N ASP A 367 8.97 19.01 -27.29
CA ASP A 367 9.18 20.46 -27.43
C ASP A 367 10.13 21.06 -26.36
N GLY A 368 10.93 20.22 -25.71
CA GLY A 368 11.92 20.69 -24.73
C GLY A 368 13.01 21.57 -25.33
N VAL A 369 13.33 21.35 -26.61
CA VAL A 369 14.21 22.21 -27.42
C VAL A 369 13.55 22.40 -28.78
N PRO A 370 13.11 23.61 -29.15
CA PRO A 370 12.53 23.88 -30.47
C PRO A 370 13.47 23.42 -31.58
N ASP A 371 12.90 22.83 -32.62
CA ASP A 371 13.60 22.36 -33.84
C ASP A 371 14.64 21.26 -33.68
N ALA A 372 14.79 20.69 -32.49
CA ALA A 372 15.72 19.58 -32.29
C ALA A 372 15.15 18.29 -32.85
N LYS A 373 15.85 17.71 -33.81
CA LYS A 373 15.54 16.40 -34.41
C LYS A 373 16.12 15.22 -33.58
N THR A 374 16.78 15.52 -32.49
CA THR A 374 17.49 14.53 -31.68
C THR A 374 16.70 14.12 -30.46
N TYR A 375 17.06 12.97 -29.93
CA TYR A 375 16.51 12.44 -28.69
C TYR A 375 16.61 13.38 -27.47
N LYS A 376 17.56 14.33 -27.51
CA LYS A 376 17.81 15.34 -26.49
C LYS A 376 16.66 16.34 -26.31
N SER A 377 15.82 16.52 -27.33
CA SER A 377 14.68 17.44 -27.26
C SER A 377 13.49 16.89 -26.49
N LYS A 378 13.46 15.57 -26.25
CA LYS A 378 12.33 14.93 -25.59
C LYS A 378 12.36 15.17 -24.10
N LEU A 379 11.32 15.79 -23.55
CA LEU A 379 11.26 16.20 -22.16
C LEU A 379 11.47 15.02 -21.19
N TYR A 380 10.88 13.87 -21.46
CA TYR A 380 11.01 12.68 -20.62
C TYR A 380 12.40 11.99 -20.70
N HIS A 381 13.26 12.42 -21.64
CA HIS A 381 14.63 11.95 -21.76
C HIS A 381 15.68 12.96 -21.26
N ILE A 382 15.27 14.13 -20.80
CA ILE A 382 16.19 15.18 -20.31
C ILE A 382 17.17 14.63 -19.27
N TYR A 383 16.71 13.77 -18.36
CA TYR A 383 17.55 13.20 -17.31
C TYR A 383 18.81 12.51 -17.88
N GLU A 384 18.70 11.79 -18.98
CA GLU A 384 19.84 11.10 -19.58
C GLU A 384 20.98 12.07 -19.97
N HIS A 385 20.64 13.32 -20.29
CA HIS A 385 21.60 14.33 -20.70
C HIS A 385 22.13 15.18 -19.55
N VAL A 386 21.41 15.26 -18.45
CA VAL A 386 21.74 16.13 -17.29
C VAL A 386 22.11 15.35 -16.04
N LYS A 387 22.04 14.02 -16.07
CA LYS A 387 22.27 13.16 -14.90
C LYS A 387 23.62 13.37 -14.21
N ALA A 388 24.66 13.71 -14.96
CA ALA A 388 25.97 14.00 -14.37
C ALA A 388 25.94 15.24 -13.50
N ASP A 389 25.22 16.30 -13.88
CA ASP A 389 25.06 17.51 -13.07
C ASP A 389 24.10 17.26 -11.91
N LEU A 390 22.96 16.63 -12.13
CA LEU A 390 21.96 16.38 -11.10
C LEU A 390 22.45 15.39 -10.03
N ASN A 391 23.40 14.52 -10.36
CA ASN A 391 23.94 13.53 -9.40
C ASN A 391 25.20 14.01 -8.67
N ARG A 392 25.76 15.18 -9.00
CA ARG A 392 26.91 15.73 -8.25
C ARG A 392 26.47 16.38 -6.94
N LYS A 393 27.37 16.40 -5.97
CA LYS A 393 27.20 17.23 -4.79
C LYS A 393 27.24 18.71 -5.20
N ALA A 394 26.23 19.47 -4.84
CA ALA A 394 26.13 20.87 -5.15
C ALA A 394 25.32 21.59 -4.05
N GLU A 395 25.66 22.84 -3.80
CA GLU A 395 24.88 23.69 -2.90
C GLU A 395 23.57 24.11 -3.60
N GLU A 396 22.58 24.49 -2.82
CA GLU A 396 21.26 24.87 -3.31
C GLU A 396 21.27 26.05 -4.29
N THR A 397 22.24 26.95 -4.11
CA THR A 397 22.42 28.15 -4.96
C THR A 397 22.95 27.85 -6.36
N VAL A 398 23.50 26.64 -6.57
CA VAL A 398 24.04 26.25 -7.89
C VAL A 398 22.90 26.11 -8.90
N PRO A 399 22.95 26.83 -10.05
CA PRO A 399 21.89 26.80 -11.04
C PRO A 399 21.56 25.39 -11.53
N LEU A 400 20.28 25.17 -11.80
CA LEU A 400 19.86 23.95 -12.54
C LEU A 400 20.35 24.00 -14.00
N PRO A 401 20.61 22.85 -14.63
CA PRO A 401 20.82 22.81 -16.07
C PRO A 401 19.67 23.46 -16.84
N ASP A 402 19.96 24.18 -17.92
CA ASP A 402 18.95 24.88 -18.73
C ASP A 402 17.81 23.96 -19.19
N LEU A 403 18.12 22.74 -19.63
CA LEU A 403 17.11 21.76 -20.02
C LEU A 403 16.12 21.44 -18.89
N VAL A 404 16.59 21.42 -17.65
CA VAL A 404 15.74 21.17 -16.49
C VAL A 404 14.86 22.39 -16.20
N ALA A 405 15.44 23.60 -16.26
CA ALA A 405 14.69 24.85 -16.05
C ALA A 405 13.60 25.03 -17.13
N VAL A 406 13.92 24.75 -18.40
CA VAL A 406 12.95 24.77 -19.51
C VAL A 406 11.88 23.68 -19.29
N GLY A 407 12.27 22.49 -18.85
CA GLY A 407 11.32 21.41 -18.53
C GLY A 407 10.32 21.84 -17.46
N TYR A 408 10.77 22.45 -16.37
CA TYR A 408 9.88 22.97 -15.33
C TYR A 408 8.99 24.10 -15.85
N TYR A 409 9.48 24.97 -16.70
CA TYR A 409 8.68 26.02 -17.32
C TYR A 409 7.54 25.42 -18.18
N LEU A 410 7.82 24.45 -19.03
CA LEU A 410 6.82 23.82 -19.89
C LEU A 410 5.76 23.07 -19.09
N LEU A 411 6.18 22.23 -18.13
CA LEU A 411 5.26 21.51 -17.26
C LEU A 411 4.46 22.46 -16.36
N GLY A 412 5.05 23.56 -15.93
CA GLY A 412 4.38 24.59 -15.16
C GLY A 412 3.32 25.36 -15.97
N LYS A 413 3.52 25.52 -17.30
CA LYS A 413 2.47 26.05 -18.18
C LYS A 413 1.26 25.10 -18.24
N ASP A 414 1.49 23.80 -18.38
CA ASP A 414 0.41 22.80 -18.36
C ASP A 414 -0.32 22.81 -17.00
N TRP A 415 0.44 22.95 -15.89
CA TRP A 415 -0.16 23.12 -14.57
C TRP A 415 -1.03 24.37 -14.47
N LEU A 416 -0.57 25.51 -15.02
CA LEU A 416 -1.31 26.77 -15.00
C LEU A 416 -2.64 26.65 -15.74
N GLU A 417 -2.64 25.98 -16.90
CA GLU A 417 -3.88 25.71 -17.65
C GLU A 417 -4.84 24.82 -16.85
N ALA A 418 -4.31 23.75 -16.24
CA ALA A 418 -5.08 22.89 -15.35
C ALA A 418 -5.64 23.67 -14.15
N ALA A 419 -4.86 24.56 -13.53
CA ALA A 419 -5.28 25.36 -12.39
C ALA A 419 -6.41 26.35 -12.78
N LYS A 420 -6.33 26.97 -13.97
CA LYS A 420 -7.38 27.82 -14.50
C LYS A 420 -8.69 27.05 -14.75
N ALA A 421 -8.60 25.88 -15.38
CA ALA A 421 -9.74 25.01 -15.63
C ALA A 421 -10.39 24.53 -14.31
N TRP A 422 -9.58 24.21 -13.31
CA TRP A 422 -10.04 23.81 -11.98
C TRP A 422 -10.82 24.92 -11.27
N LYS A 423 -10.25 26.14 -11.28
CA LYS A 423 -10.91 27.33 -10.74
C LYS A 423 -12.23 27.64 -11.48
N GLY A 424 -12.23 27.50 -12.81
CA GLY A 424 -13.42 27.72 -13.63
C GLY A 424 -14.57 26.76 -13.32
N ARG A 425 -14.28 25.59 -12.77
CA ARG A 425 -15.28 24.58 -12.32
C ARG A 425 -15.69 24.77 -10.85
N GLY A 426 -15.24 25.82 -10.18
CA GLY A 426 -15.57 26.09 -8.78
C GLY A 426 -14.94 25.14 -7.77
N LEU A 427 -13.94 24.34 -8.17
CA LEU A 427 -13.26 23.43 -7.28
C LEU A 427 -12.35 24.19 -6.29
N ARG A 428 -12.51 23.92 -5.00
CA ARG A 428 -11.84 24.66 -3.93
C ARG A 428 -10.35 24.31 -3.79
N THR A 429 -10.00 23.04 -4.04
CA THR A 429 -8.62 22.56 -3.88
C THR A 429 -7.88 22.71 -5.21
N PRO A 430 -6.84 23.54 -5.31
CA PRO A 430 -6.09 23.69 -6.55
C PRO A 430 -5.26 22.43 -6.86
N PRO A 431 -4.91 22.17 -8.14
CA PRO A 431 -3.98 21.11 -8.48
C PRO A 431 -2.60 21.41 -7.88
N VAL A 432 -1.90 20.36 -7.46
CA VAL A 432 -0.55 20.46 -6.88
C VAL A 432 0.45 19.95 -7.90
N MET A 433 1.56 20.68 -8.08
CA MET A 433 2.72 20.21 -8.84
C MET A 433 3.70 19.54 -7.87
N ILE A 434 4.02 18.27 -8.11
CA ILE A 434 4.97 17.50 -7.30
C ILE A 434 6.22 17.26 -8.15
N SER A 435 7.38 17.72 -7.65
CA SER A 435 8.67 17.44 -8.22
C SER A 435 9.41 16.40 -7.37
N VAL A 436 9.85 15.31 -7.98
CA VAL A 436 10.62 14.27 -7.31
C VAL A 436 12.04 14.28 -7.81
N ALA A 437 12.98 14.47 -6.91
CA ALA A 437 14.41 14.43 -7.20
C ALA A 437 15.05 13.18 -6.59
N ASN A 438 16.06 12.66 -7.26
CA ASN A 438 16.81 11.48 -6.79
C ASN A 438 17.83 11.77 -5.69
N ARG A 439 18.02 13.05 -5.34
CA ARG A 439 18.97 13.51 -4.31
C ARG A 439 18.42 14.72 -3.57
N THR A 440 18.77 14.82 -2.29
CA THR A 440 18.40 15.95 -1.44
C THR A 440 18.97 17.27 -1.95
N GLU A 441 20.22 17.26 -2.43
CA GLU A 441 20.87 18.44 -3.00
C GLU A 441 20.14 18.93 -4.26
N THR A 442 19.68 18.00 -5.10
CA THR A 442 18.91 18.36 -6.31
C THR A 442 17.55 18.92 -5.95
N ALA A 443 16.87 18.35 -4.96
CA ALA A 443 15.60 18.88 -4.44
C ALA A 443 15.77 20.30 -3.90
N ALA A 444 16.83 20.56 -3.13
CA ALA A 444 17.14 21.89 -2.62
C ALA A 444 17.39 22.92 -3.75
N ARG A 445 18.15 22.53 -4.80
CA ARG A 445 18.37 23.39 -5.98
C ARG A 445 17.07 23.70 -6.72
N VAL A 446 16.17 22.72 -6.85
CA VAL A 446 14.86 22.94 -7.47
C VAL A 446 14.03 23.92 -6.65
N LYS A 447 13.94 23.72 -5.32
CA LYS A 447 13.25 24.67 -4.44
C LYS A 447 13.83 26.07 -4.56
N TYR A 448 15.16 26.20 -4.46
CA TYR A 448 15.84 27.48 -4.59
C TYR A 448 15.51 28.18 -5.92
N ALA A 449 15.47 27.42 -7.02
CA ALA A 449 15.15 27.96 -8.34
C ALA A 449 13.72 28.52 -8.42
N PHE A 450 12.75 27.89 -7.80
CA PHE A 450 11.38 28.41 -7.71
C PHE A 450 11.30 29.62 -6.75
N ASP A 451 11.84 29.52 -5.56
CA ASP A 451 11.79 30.60 -4.55
C ASP A 451 12.43 31.88 -5.02
N HIS A 452 13.49 31.76 -5.84
CA HIS A 452 14.24 32.93 -6.39
C HIS A 452 13.86 33.28 -7.83
N LYS A 453 12.69 32.84 -8.31
CA LYS A 453 12.15 33.16 -9.64
C LYS A 453 13.09 32.85 -10.80
N LYS A 454 13.92 31.79 -10.65
CA LYS A 454 14.78 31.29 -11.74
C LYS A 454 14.01 30.51 -12.79
N ILE A 455 12.85 29.98 -12.42
CA ILE A 455 11.86 29.42 -13.34
C ILE A 455 10.90 30.53 -13.71
N LEU A 456 10.75 30.82 -15.00
CA LEU A 456 9.99 31.99 -15.49
C LEU A 456 8.46 31.73 -15.45
N LEU A 457 7.92 31.34 -14.29
CA LEU A 457 6.51 31.11 -14.05
C LEU A 457 6.14 31.61 -12.64
N GLU A 458 5.67 32.85 -12.56
CA GLU A 458 5.47 33.56 -11.29
C GLU A 458 4.46 32.85 -10.37
N GLU A 459 3.44 32.22 -10.93
CA GLU A 459 2.37 31.54 -10.19
C GLU A 459 2.87 30.35 -9.35
N LEU A 460 3.98 29.75 -9.74
CA LEU A 460 4.65 28.67 -9.00
C LEU A 460 5.83 29.17 -8.14
N CYS A 461 6.25 30.42 -8.32
CA CYS A 461 7.37 31.01 -7.58
C CYS A 461 6.89 31.74 -6.31
N VAL A 462 6.16 31.01 -5.47
CA VAL A 462 5.60 31.50 -4.20
C VAL A 462 6.18 30.67 -3.07
N PRO A 463 7.20 31.17 -2.34
CA PRO A 463 7.92 30.39 -1.31
C PRO A 463 6.99 29.79 -0.24
N GLU A 464 5.95 30.55 0.18
CA GLU A 464 5.00 30.12 1.21
C GLU A 464 4.08 28.98 0.75
N ARG A 465 4.04 28.71 -0.54
CA ARG A 465 3.28 27.61 -1.16
C ARG A 465 4.16 26.50 -1.69
N THR A 466 5.48 26.59 -1.49
CA THR A 466 6.46 25.61 -1.94
C THR A 466 6.99 24.83 -0.75
N LEU A 467 6.57 23.57 -0.64
CA LEU A 467 7.04 22.67 0.41
C LEU A 467 8.22 21.83 -0.09
N HIS A 468 9.30 21.81 0.68
CA HIS A 468 10.45 20.94 0.46
C HIS A 468 10.42 19.80 1.47
N ILE A 469 10.38 18.58 0.97
CA ILE A 469 10.43 17.35 1.78
C ILE A 469 11.61 16.54 1.26
N ASP A 470 12.56 16.21 2.12
CA ASP A 470 13.70 15.35 1.80
C ASP A 470 13.85 14.22 2.83
N SER A 471 14.73 13.27 2.55
CA SER A 471 14.95 12.13 3.44
C SER A 471 15.43 12.56 4.84
N LYS A 472 16.16 13.67 4.97
CA LYS A 472 16.60 14.17 6.28
C LYS A 472 15.44 14.70 7.10
N VAL A 473 14.52 15.42 6.45
CA VAL A 473 13.30 15.93 7.10
C VAL A 473 12.41 14.77 7.51
N LEU A 474 12.27 13.74 6.65
CA LEU A 474 11.53 12.54 6.96
C LEU A 474 12.17 11.73 8.08
N ASP A 475 13.48 11.48 8.02
CA ASP A 475 14.25 10.78 9.06
C ASP A 475 14.15 11.51 10.41
N MET A 476 14.22 12.85 10.43
CA MET A 476 14.02 13.63 11.64
C MET A 476 12.60 13.57 12.18
N ALA A 477 11.59 13.55 11.31
CA ALA A 477 10.20 13.40 11.69
C ALA A 477 9.87 11.98 12.20
N GLU A 478 10.51 10.96 11.62
CA GLU A 478 10.35 9.56 12.00
C GLU A 478 11.20 9.17 13.22
N ALA A 479 12.34 9.83 13.43
CA ALA A 479 13.22 9.60 14.58
C ALA A 479 12.76 10.32 15.87
N GLN A 480 11.73 11.15 15.83
CA GLN A 480 11.13 11.65 17.07
C GLN A 480 10.56 10.44 17.84
N GLU A 481 11.27 10.07 18.92
CA GLU A 481 10.81 9.07 19.86
C GLU A 481 9.39 9.43 20.32
N GLU A 482 8.51 8.44 20.29
CA GLU A 482 7.20 8.60 20.91
C GLU A 482 7.41 9.00 22.36
N PRO A 483 6.76 10.08 22.88
CA PRO A 483 6.80 10.34 24.29
C PRO A 483 6.26 9.08 25.00
N VAL A 484 7.07 8.50 25.85
CA VAL A 484 6.69 7.41 26.73
C VAL A 484 5.59 7.97 27.62
N ALA A 485 4.33 7.52 27.41
CA ALA A 485 3.18 7.88 28.21
C ALA A 485 3.22 7.17 29.56
#